data_2f5ccb9b7639be76676f3df5e8e474a5
#
_entry.id   2f5ccb9b7639be76676f3df5e8e474a5
#
_cell.length_a   1.000
_cell.length_b   1.000
_cell.length_c   1.000
_cell.angle_alpha   90.00
_cell.angle_beta   90.00
_cell.angle_gamma   90.00
#
_symmetry.space_group_name_H-M   'P 1'
#
loop_
_entity.id
_entity.type
_entity.pdbx_description
1 polymer ?
#
loop_
_entity_poly.entity_id
_entity_poly.type
_entity_poly.pdbx_seq_one_letter_code
_entity_poly.pdbx_strand_id
1 'polypeptide(L)'
;MCGQDSLRSKMMHRSRFIGKPQALRTLDDMPGPSVGRFAWDLFARRGLSRLHELQVEGVQRYGPMWKASFGPILTVHVADPVLIEQVLRQEGQHPMRSDLSSWKDYRKLRDHHYGLLTAEGEEWQSVRSLLGKHMLRPKAVEAYDKTLNAVVSDLIAKLRLCRRSQGLVSDITSEFYRFGLEGISSVLFESRIGCLDEVVPEETERFIQSINTMFVMTLLTMAMPKWLHRLFPKPWNIFCQCWDYMFDFAKGHIDQRLTSEAEKVACGEEVEGRYLTYFLSRTGLPMKTVYSNVTELLIAGVDTISSTMSWSLYELSRHPEVQASLRDEVLSVLEGRRVAEAKDVAQMPLLKATVKEVLRLYPVIPANARVITERDIQVGGYLIPKNTLITLCHFATSRDPAVFPKPDEFHPHRWLNKDQTHHPYASVPFGVGKRSCIGRRIAELELYLALTRILIEFNVKPNPDGISVKPMTRTLLVPENVISLQFIER
;
A
#
# COMPACT_ATOMS: atom_id res chain seq x y z
N MET A 1 -46.89 24.57 6.52
CA MET A 1 -46.05 25.55 5.79
C MET A 1 -45.21 26.28 6.83
N CYS A 2 -44.15 25.67 7.31
CA CYS A 2 -43.16 26.32 8.19
C CYS A 2 -41.96 25.37 8.33
N GLY A 3 -41.05 25.40 7.35
CA GLY A 3 -39.88 24.51 7.38
C GLY A 3 -38.86 24.73 6.25
N GLN A 4 -39.17 25.56 5.26
CA GLN A 4 -38.30 25.79 4.11
C GLN A 4 -37.47 27.09 4.17
N ASP A 5 -37.77 28.01 5.08
CA ASP A 5 -37.08 29.31 5.15
C ASP A 5 -35.77 29.26 5.99
N SER A 6 -35.63 28.26 6.87
CA SER A 6 -34.42 28.11 7.71
C SER A 6 -33.19 27.61 6.95
N LEU A 7 -33.37 26.86 5.89
CA LEU A 7 -32.25 26.32 5.06
C LEU A 7 -31.76 27.34 4.02
N ARG A 8 -32.63 28.21 3.52
CA ARG A 8 -32.21 29.27 2.60
C ARG A 8 -31.40 30.39 3.28
N SER A 9 -31.69 30.70 4.55
CA SER A 9 -30.96 31.70 5.34
C SER A 9 -29.51 31.28 5.64
N LYS A 10 -29.25 29.99 5.85
CA LYS A 10 -27.88 29.48 6.09
C LYS A 10 -27.04 29.36 4.83
N MET A 11 -27.64 29.23 3.64
CA MET A 11 -26.90 29.23 2.37
C MET A 11 -26.57 30.66 1.87
N MET A 12 -27.30 31.68 2.26
CA MET A 12 -27.03 33.06 1.80
C MET A 12 -25.94 33.79 2.59
N HIS A 13 -25.45 33.25 3.70
CA HIS A 13 -24.38 33.90 4.49
C HIS A 13 -22.96 33.47 4.12
N ARG A 14 -22.80 32.57 3.14
CA ARG A 14 -21.47 32.17 2.61
C ARG A 14 -21.03 32.86 1.31
N SER A 15 -21.80 33.79 0.75
CA SER A 15 -21.48 34.40 -0.56
C SER A 15 -21.13 35.89 -0.52
N ARG A 16 -20.59 36.40 0.58
CA ARG A 16 -20.09 37.81 0.64
C ARG A 16 -18.75 37.90 1.39
N PHE A 17 -17.71 37.25 0.82
CA PHE A 17 -16.34 37.69 0.97
C PHE A 17 -15.66 37.61 -0.40
N ILE A 18 -16.06 38.50 -1.31
CA ILE A 18 -15.18 38.94 -2.40
C ILE A 18 -14.22 39.93 -1.74
N GLY A 19 -13.29 39.37 -0.91
CA GLY A 19 -12.09 40.08 -0.49
C GLY A 19 -11.26 40.37 -1.75
N LYS A 20 -10.58 41.52 -1.79
CA LYS A 20 -9.57 41.85 -2.80
C LYS A 20 -8.73 40.59 -3.08
N PRO A 21 -8.35 40.31 -4.35
CA PRO A 21 -7.49 39.16 -4.64
C PRO A 21 -6.25 39.28 -3.75
N GLN A 22 -6.18 38.41 -2.74
CA GLN A 22 -5.03 38.34 -1.86
C GLN A 22 -3.87 37.87 -2.73
N ALA A 23 -2.80 38.65 -2.79
CA ALA A 23 -1.61 38.27 -3.56
C ALA A 23 -1.22 36.84 -3.17
N LEU A 24 -1.06 35.97 -4.17
CA LEU A 24 -0.64 34.59 -3.96
C LEU A 24 0.72 34.59 -3.26
N ARG A 25 0.79 33.87 -2.16
CA ARG A 25 2.05 33.66 -1.43
C ARG A 25 2.95 32.73 -2.24
N THR A 26 4.24 32.96 -2.16
CA THR A 26 5.26 32.10 -2.80
C THR A 26 5.70 30.99 -1.86
N LEU A 27 6.57 30.10 -2.35
CA LEU A 27 7.19 29.10 -1.48
C LEU A 27 8.10 29.73 -0.40
N ASP A 28 8.61 30.93 -0.63
CA ASP A 28 9.44 31.63 0.37
C ASP A 28 8.64 32.03 1.60
N ASP A 29 7.36 32.34 1.42
CA ASP A 29 6.42 32.66 2.50
C ASP A 29 5.92 31.40 3.26
N MET A 30 6.22 30.20 2.75
CA MET A 30 5.71 28.97 3.33
C MET A 30 6.53 28.59 4.58
N PRO A 31 5.85 28.27 5.72
CA PRO A 31 6.55 27.85 6.94
C PRO A 31 7.26 26.51 6.73
N GLY A 32 8.24 26.25 7.59
CA GLY A 32 8.94 24.97 7.58
C GLY A 32 10.22 25.00 8.44
N PRO A 33 10.84 23.83 8.67
CA PRO A 33 12.10 23.76 9.38
C PRO A 33 13.24 24.36 8.56
N SER A 34 14.25 24.89 9.22
CA SER A 34 15.52 25.18 8.57
C SER A 34 16.18 23.88 8.08
N VAL A 35 17.03 23.97 7.05
CA VAL A 35 17.74 22.81 6.49
C VAL A 35 18.51 22.03 7.57
N GLY A 36 19.23 22.74 8.45
CA GLY A 36 19.98 22.13 9.56
C GLY A 36 19.07 21.42 10.57
N ARG A 37 17.92 22.01 10.90
CA ARG A 37 16.94 21.39 11.80
C ARG A 37 16.34 20.12 11.17
N PHE A 38 15.97 20.17 9.91
CA PHE A 38 15.40 19.00 9.23
C PHE A 38 16.42 17.85 9.09
N ALA A 39 17.67 18.18 8.75
CA ALA A 39 18.76 17.20 8.74
C ALA A 39 18.98 16.57 10.13
N TRP A 40 18.95 17.38 11.19
CA TRP A 40 19.03 16.87 12.56
C TRP A 40 17.86 15.91 12.88
N ASP A 41 16.62 16.30 12.56
CA ASP A 41 15.44 15.48 12.80
C ASP A 41 15.53 14.15 12.02
N LEU A 42 16.07 14.14 10.78
CA LEU A 42 16.23 12.94 9.98
C LEU A 42 17.32 11.99 10.51
N PHE A 43 18.48 12.50 10.87
CA PHE A 43 19.65 11.66 11.17
C PHE A 43 19.87 11.44 12.66
N ALA A 44 19.83 12.49 13.49
CA ALA A 44 20.10 12.37 14.91
C ALA A 44 18.93 11.81 15.72
N ARG A 45 17.67 12.05 15.28
CA ARG A 45 16.46 11.58 15.96
C ARG A 45 15.87 10.32 15.35
N ARG A 46 16.65 9.55 14.57
CA ARG A 46 16.18 8.38 13.81
C ARG A 46 14.99 8.70 12.87
N GLY A 47 14.91 9.92 12.35
CA GLY A 47 13.78 10.41 11.60
C GLY A 47 13.49 9.63 10.31
N LEU A 48 14.49 8.97 9.70
CA LEU A 48 14.28 8.11 8.54
C LEU A 48 13.34 6.94 8.87
N SER A 49 13.45 6.34 10.05
CA SER A 49 12.53 5.28 10.50
C SER A 49 11.21 5.83 11.08
N ARG A 50 11.11 7.13 11.27
CA ARG A 50 9.98 7.85 11.89
C ARG A 50 9.39 8.93 10.98
N LEU A 51 9.56 8.83 9.66
CA LEU A 51 9.05 9.82 8.69
C LEU A 51 7.54 10.06 8.82
N HIS A 52 6.78 9.05 9.21
CA HIS A 52 5.36 9.16 9.50
C HIS A 52 5.06 10.05 10.72
N GLU A 53 5.86 9.98 11.77
CA GLU A 53 5.70 10.85 12.94
C GLU A 53 6.10 12.30 12.64
N LEU A 54 7.15 12.50 11.82
CA LEU A 54 7.53 13.84 11.38
C LEU A 54 6.44 14.56 10.59
N GLN A 55 5.53 13.85 9.94
CA GLN A 55 4.35 14.46 9.32
C GLN A 55 3.40 15.05 10.38
N VAL A 56 3.13 14.32 11.46
CA VAL A 56 2.27 14.78 12.56
C VAL A 56 2.91 15.96 13.28
N GLU A 57 4.22 15.87 13.60
CA GLU A 57 4.96 16.98 14.18
C GLU A 57 4.96 18.22 13.26
N GLY A 58 5.05 18.00 11.94
CA GLY A 58 4.99 19.07 10.94
C GLY A 58 3.67 19.83 10.97
N VAL A 59 2.54 19.13 10.99
CA VAL A 59 1.22 19.74 11.12
C VAL A 59 1.11 20.57 12.40
N GLN A 60 1.55 20.01 13.52
CA GLN A 60 1.47 20.69 14.83
C GLN A 60 2.30 21.96 14.89
N ARG A 61 3.47 22.00 14.21
CA ARG A 61 4.39 23.14 14.27
C ARG A 61 4.13 24.20 13.19
N TYR A 62 3.77 23.76 11.99
CA TYR A 62 3.75 24.61 10.80
C TYR A 62 2.37 24.74 10.18
N GLY A 63 1.39 23.97 10.67
CA GLY A 63 0.04 23.91 10.10
C GLY A 63 -0.10 22.90 8.96
N PRO A 64 -1.22 22.96 8.21
CA PRO A 64 -1.61 21.94 7.24
C PRO A 64 -0.73 21.89 5.99
N MET A 65 0.11 22.91 5.77
CA MET A 65 1.08 22.97 4.67
C MET A 65 2.41 23.54 5.15
N TRP A 66 3.51 22.88 4.79
CA TRP A 66 4.86 23.38 5.08
C TRP A 66 5.86 22.89 4.04
N LYS A 67 7.00 23.59 3.94
CA LYS A 67 8.12 23.15 3.11
C LYS A 67 9.23 22.54 3.97
N ALA A 68 9.97 21.59 3.40
CA ALA A 68 11.19 21.07 3.97
C ALA A 68 12.21 20.80 2.86
N SER A 69 13.50 21.03 3.13
CA SER A 69 14.55 20.79 2.15
C SER A 69 15.51 19.73 2.65
N PHE A 70 15.78 18.75 1.80
CA PHE A 70 16.80 17.74 2.04
C PHE A 70 17.81 17.76 0.90
N GLY A 71 19.00 18.29 1.18
CA GLY A 71 19.96 18.60 0.12
C GLY A 71 19.34 19.53 -0.93
N PRO A 72 19.45 19.19 -2.21
CA PRO A 72 18.85 20.00 -3.30
C PRO A 72 17.34 19.81 -3.46
N ILE A 73 16.73 18.85 -2.76
CA ILE A 73 15.33 18.51 -2.93
C ILE A 73 14.48 19.36 -1.98
N LEU A 74 13.70 20.28 -2.56
CA LEU A 74 12.65 21.00 -1.86
C LEU A 74 11.34 20.21 -1.98
N THR A 75 10.70 19.96 -0.85
CA THR A 75 9.43 19.25 -0.76
C THR A 75 8.38 20.11 -0.08
N VAL A 76 7.19 20.20 -0.65
CA VAL A 76 6.00 20.77 -0.03
C VAL A 76 5.19 19.63 0.58
N HIS A 77 4.93 19.71 1.88
CA HIS A 77 4.11 18.75 2.62
C HIS A 77 2.69 19.29 2.75
N VAL A 78 1.70 18.43 2.47
CA VAL A 78 0.27 18.76 2.54
C VAL A 78 -0.43 17.71 3.39
N ALA A 79 -1.04 18.14 4.49
CA ALA A 79 -1.66 17.27 5.50
C ALA A 79 -3.10 17.66 5.84
N ASP A 80 -3.82 18.23 4.92
CA ASP A 80 -5.24 18.58 5.03
C ASP A 80 -6.03 17.96 3.86
N PRO A 81 -7.20 17.34 4.10
CA PRO A 81 -7.95 16.65 3.05
C PRO A 81 -8.39 17.55 1.89
N VAL A 82 -8.76 18.79 2.18
CA VAL A 82 -9.20 19.76 1.15
C VAL A 82 -8.01 20.19 0.29
N LEU A 83 -6.86 20.41 0.93
CA LEU A 83 -5.64 20.80 0.22
C LEU A 83 -5.07 19.63 -0.60
N ILE A 84 -5.15 18.40 -0.10
CA ILE A 84 -4.82 17.18 -0.85
C ILE A 84 -5.71 17.07 -2.09
N GLU A 85 -7.01 17.32 -1.95
CA GLU A 85 -7.93 17.36 -3.08
C GLU A 85 -7.51 18.42 -4.12
N GLN A 86 -7.15 19.63 -3.68
CA GLN A 86 -6.68 20.69 -4.59
C GLN A 86 -5.46 20.26 -5.41
N VAL A 87 -4.48 19.58 -4.79
CA VAL A 87 -3.31 19.04 -5.51
C VAL A 87 -3.75 17.99 -6.54
N LEU A 88 -4.53 17.00 -6.11
CA LEU A 88 -4.90 15.87 -6.97
C LEU A 88 -5.82 16.26 -8.12
N ARG A 89 -6.63 17.29 -7.97
CA ARG A 89 -7.45 17.85 -9.08
C ARG A 89 -6.63 18.58 -10.14
N GLN A 90 -5.38 18.93 -9.84
CA GLN A 90 -4.47 19.65 -10.73
C GLN A 90 -3.33 18.77 -11.27
N GLU A 91 -3.33 17.45 -11.01
CA GLU A 91 -2.24 16.52 -11.36
C GLU A 91 -2.02 16.25 -12.86
N GLY A 92 -2.85 16.80 -13.73
CA GLY A 92 -2.68 16.69 -15.19
C GLY A 92 -3.09 15.33 -15.79
N GLN A 93 -2.69 15.11 -17.05
CA GLN A 93 -3.06 13.91 -17.80
C GLN A 93 -2.22 12.69 -17.40
N HIS A 94 -0.92 12.89 -17.22
CA HIS A 94 0.04 11.86 -16.86
C HIS A 94 0.65 12.15 -15.47
N PRO A 95 -0.09 11.87 -14.38
CA PRO A 95 0.40 12.23 -13.05
C PRO A 95 1.73 11.56 -12.74
N MET A 96 2.72 12.36 -12.36
CA MET A 96 4.03 11.89 -11.94
C MET A 96 4.05 11.72 -10.41
N ARG A 97 4.60 10.60 -9.93
CA ARG A 97 4.93 10.39 -8.51
C ARG A 97 6.29 11.05 -8.19
N SER A 98 6.94 10.67 -7.11
CA SER A 98 8.34 11.06 -6.91
C SER A 98 9.24 10.41 -7.97
N ASP A 99 10.34 11.06 -8.29
CA ASP A 99 11.37 10.45 -9.11
C ASP A 99 12.06 9.33 -8.33
N LEU A 100 11.78 8.09 -8.72
CA LEU A 100 12.46 6.91 -8.19
C LEU A 100 13.82 6.74 -8.88
N SER A 101 14.70 7.74 -8.73
CA SER A 101 15.95 7.86 -9.50
C SER A 101 16.84 6.62 -9.36
N SER A 102 17.03 6.09 -8.14
CA SER A 102 17.81 4.87 -7.92
C SER A 102 17.23 3.66 -8.66
N TRP A 103 15.91 3.53 -8.69
CA TRP A 103 15.22 2.44 -9.40
C TRP A 103 15.40 2.57 -10.92
N LYS A 104 15.28 3.80 -11.44
CA LYS A 104 15.49 4.08 -12.86
C LYS A 104 16.95 3.92 -13.27
N ASP A 105 17.89 4.35 -12.44
CA ASP A 105 19.32 4.18 -12.68
C ASP A 105 19.72 2.69 -12.74
N TYR A 106 19.15 1.86 -11.87
CA TYR A 106 19.31 0.43 -11.90
C TYR A 106 18.77 -0.17 -13.23
N ARG A 107 17.56 0.21 -13.66
CA ARG A 107 16.97 -0.25 -14.94
C ARG A 107 17.89 0.07 -16.12
N LYS A 108 18.41 1.30 -16.15
CA LYS A 108 19.38 1.71 -17.18
C LYS A 108 20.68 0.91 -17.12
N LEU A 109 21.19 0.64 -15.91
CA LEU A 109 22.42 -0.12 -15.72
C LEU A 109 22.31 -1.57 -16.24
N ARG A 110 21.14 -2.19 -16.10
CA ARG A 110 20.87 -3.58 -16.48
C ARG A 110 20.10 -3.73 -17.80
N ASP A 111 19.89 -2.67 -18.53
CA ASP A 111 19.09 -2.66 -19.78
C ASP A 111 17.69 -3.27 -19.60
N HIS A 112 17.06 -2.99 -18.44
CA HIS A 112 15.68 -3.34 -18.17
C HIS A 112 14.73 -2.22 -18.58
N HIS A 113 13.51 -2.59 -19.02
CA HIS A 113 12.45 -1.63 -19.23
C HIS A 113 11.87 -1.10 -17.92
N TYR A 114 11.13 0.00 -17.98
CA TYR A 114 10.38 0.50 -16.83
C TYR A 114 9.09 -0.30 -16.65
N GLY A 115 8.75 -0.58 -15.41
CA GLY A 115 7.45 -1.16 -15.04
C GLY A 115 6.47 -0.08 -14.58
N LEU A 116 5.30 -0.50 -14.11
CA LEU A 116 4.18 0.39 -13.74
C LEU A 116 4.51 1.39 -12.63
N LEU A 117 5.47 1.08 -11.74
CA LEU A 117 5.90 1.98 -10.67
C LEU A 117 6.91 3.02 -11.18
N THR A 118 7.77 2.63 -12.12
CA THR A 118 8.88 3.44 -12.63
C THR A 118 8.59 4.15 -13.93
N ALA A 119 7.66 3.65 -14.76
CA ALA A 119 7.25 4.28 -16.02
C ALA A 119 6.48 5.58 -15.78
N GLU A 120 6.60 6.49 -16.72
CA GLU A 120 5.97 7.81 -16.72
C GLU A 120 5.33 8.14 -18.09
N GLY A 121 4.55 9.20 -18.13
CA GLY A 121 3.95 9.69 -19.37
C GLY A 121 3.05 8.68 -20.07
N GLU A 122 3.15 8.62 -21.39
CA GLU A 122 2.36 7.75 -22.26
C GLU A 122 2.72 6.27 -22.08
N GLU A 123 3.99 5.94 -21.83
CA GLU A 123 4.43 4.58 -21.54
C GLU A 123 3.69 4.01 -20.31
N TRP A 124 3.67 4.78 -19.23
CA TRP A 124 2.90 4.41 -18.04
C TRP A 124 1.41 4.27 -18.35
N GLN A 125 0.83 5.20 -19.07
CA GLN A 125 -0.61 5.18 -19.37
C GLN A 125 -1.00 3.96 -20.19
N SER A 126 -0.18 3.59 -21.17
CA SER A 126 -0.39 2.40 -22.00
C SER A 126 -0.43 1.12 -21.15
N VAL A 127 0.63 0.90 -20.36
CA VAL A 127 0.72 -0.27 -19.46
C VAL A 127 -0.40 -0.25 -18.41
N ARG A 128 -0.66 0.90 -17.79
CA ARG A 128 -1.73 1.07 -16.79
C ARG A 128 -3.11 0.72 -17.35
N SER A 129 -3.41 1.16 -18.56
CA SER A 129 -4.70 0.90 -19.23
C SER A 129 -4.88 -0.57 -19.53
N LEU A 130 -3.82 -1.24 -19.95
CA LEU A 130 -3.80 -2.65 -20.24
C LEU A 130 -4.04 -3.50 -18.99
N LEU A 131 -3.19 -3.34 -17.97
CA LEU A 131 -3.26 -4.10 -16.74
C LEU A 131 -4.55 -3.82 -15.95
N GLY A 132 -5.04 -2.58 -15.99
CA GLY A 132 -6.25 -2.18 -15.28
C GLY A 132 -7.51 -2.93 -15.73
N LYS A 133 -7.55 -3.43 -16.97
CA LYS A 133 -8.69 -4.20 -17.48
C LYS A 133 -8.89 -5.51 -16.72
N HIS A 134 -7.82 -6.14 -16.23
CA HIS A 134 -7.86 -7.40 -15.49
C HIS A 134 -7.82 -7.22 -13.97
N MET A 135 -7.09 -6.22 -13.49
CA MET A 135 -6.89 -6.04 -12.05
C MET A 135 -7.97 -5.19 -11.36
N LEU A 136 -8.71 -4.36 -12.12
CA LEU A 136 -9.69 -3.44 -11.54
C LEU A 136 -11.15 -3.82 -11.82
N ARG A 137 -11.43 -4.73 -12.76
CA ARG A 137 -12.81 -5.15 -13.06
C ARG A 137 -13.30 -6.16 -12.03
N PRO A 138 -14.47 -5.96 -11.38
CA PRO A 138 -14.99 -6.89 -10.38
C PRO A 138 -15.05 -8.35 -10.86
N LYS A 139 -15.68 -8.59 -12.00
CA LYS A 139 -15.80 -9.95 -12.58
C LYS A 139 -14.47 -10.63 -12.88
N ALA A 140 -13.43 -9.86 -13.26
CA ALA A 140 -12.11 -10.41 -13.50
C ALA A 140 -11.43 -10.82 -12.19
N VAL A 141 -11.69 -10.08 -11.11
CA VAL A 141 -11.15 -10.37 -9.78
C VAL A 141 -11.87 -11.56 -9.13
N GLU A 142 -13.18 -11.66 -9.30
CA GLU A 142 -13.97 -12.83 -8.86
C GLU A 142 -13.45 -14.16 -9.42
N ALA A 143 -12.82 -14.14 -10.61
CA ALA A 143 -12.21 -15.33 -11.18
C ALA A 143 -11.03 -15.89 -10.36
N TYR A 144 -10.42 -15.07 -9.49
CA TYR A 144 -9.34 -15.49 -8.60
C TYR A 144 -9.83 -16.06 -7.25
N ASP A 145 -11.13 -16.06 -7.00
CA ASP A 145 -11.74 -16.47 -5.74
C ASP A 145 -11.28 -17.88 -5.31
N LYS A 146 -11.40 -18.87 -6.18
CA LYS A 146 -10.97 -20.24 -5.91
C LYS A 146 -9.47 -20.32 -5.64
N THR A 147 -8.67 -19.61 -6.42
CA THR A 147 -7.20 -19.58 -6.29
C THR A 147 -6.79 -18.98 -4.96
N LEU A 148 -7.35 -17.82 -4.59
CA LEU A 148 -7.04 -17.17 -3.32
C LEU A 148 -7.56 -17.96 -2.12
N ASN A 149 -8.73 -18.61 -2.23
CA ASN A 149 -9.23 -19.50 -1.18
C ASN A 149 -8.33 -20.72 -0.95
N ALA A 150 -7.69 -21.26 -2.00
CA ALA A 150 -6.69 -22.30 -1.85
C ALA A 150 -5.47 -21.79 -1.08
N VAL A 151 -4.95 -20.61 -1.42
CA VAL A 151 -3.83 -19.95 -0.69
C VAL A 151 -4.21 -19.71 0.77
N VAL A 152 -5.42 -19.25 1.04
CA VAL A 152 -5.92 -19.06 2.42
C VAL A 152 -6.01 -20.38 3.17
N SER A 153 -6.39 -21.48 2.53
CA SER A 153 -6.43 -22.79 3.17
C SER A 153 -5.05 -23.26 3.59
N ASP A 154 -4.04 -23.02 2.77
CA ASP A 154 -2.65 -23.32 3.09
C ASP A 154 -2.11 -22.41 4.22
N LEU A 155 -2.50 -21.12 4.23
CA LEU A 155 -2.20 -20.23 5.35
C LEU A 155 -2.75 -20.78 6.67
N ILE A 156 -4.01 -21.26 6.70
CA ILE A 156 -4.61 -21.86 7.91
C ILE A 156 -3.84 -23.12 8.33
N ALA A 157 -3.48 -23.98 7.38
CA ALA A 157 -2.66 -25.17 7.67
C ALA A 157 -1.28 -24.77 8.23
N LYS A 158 -0.63 -23.78 7.61
CA LYS A 158 0.66 -23.24 8.07
C LYS A 158 0.59 -22.64 9.46
N LEU A 159 -0.43 -21.85 9.76
CA LEU A 159 -0.65 -21.31 11.11
C LEU A 159 -0.82 -22.43 12.14
N ARG A 160 -1.54 -23.51 11.81
CA ARG A 160 -1.66 -24.69 12.67
C ARG A 160 -0.33 -25.37 12.93
N LEU A 161 0.50 -25.49 11.90
CA LEU A 161 1.82 -26.10 11.99
C LEU A 161 2.81 -25.24 12.82
N CYS A 162 2.76 -23.93 12.67
CA CYS A 162 3.68 -22.99 13.34
C CYS A 162 3.32 -22.74 14.81
N ARG A 163 2.15 -23.20 15.29
CA ARG A 163 1.73 -23.01 16.68
C ARG A 163 2.60 -23.82 17.64
N ARG A 164 3.10 -23.13 18.65
CA ARG A 164 3.78 -23.70 19.81
C ARG A 164 2.79 -23.95 20.96
N SER A 165 3.31 -24.18 22.18
CA SER A 165 2.47 -24.28 23.38
C SER A 165 1.52 -23.09 23.49
N GLN A 166 0.30 -23.35 23.96
CA GLN A 166 -0.78 -22.38 24.11
C GLN A 166 -1.20 -21.68 22.78
N GLY A 167 -0.93 -22.31 21.64
CA GLY A 167 -1.30 -21.77 20.33
C GLY A 167 -0.47 -20.59 19.85
N LEU A 168 0.70 -20.35 20.44
CA LEU A 168 1.55 -19.20 20.12
C LEU A 168 2.25 -19.37 18.78
N VAL A 169 2.08 -18.41 17.88
CA VAL A 169 2.89 -18.20 16.69
C VAL A 169 3.84 -17.02 16.95
N SER A 170 5.14 -17.29 16.96
CA SER A 170 6.15 -16.33 17.42
C SER A 170 6.39 -15.19 16.45
N ASP A 171 6.17 -15.41 15.16
CA ASP A 171 6.36 -14.41 14.10
C ASP A 171 5.29 -14.57 13.04
N ILE A 172 4.17 -13.87 13.23
CA ILE A 172 3.10 -13.87 12.23
C ILE A 172 3.45 -13.04 11.01
N THR A 173 4.35 -12.09 11.16
CA THR A 173 4.72 -11.18 10.06
C THR A 173 5.44 -11.95 8.95
N SER A 174 6.35 -12.84 9.29
CA SER A 174 7.02 -13.72 8.32
C SER A 174 6.04 -14.64 7.62
N GLU A 175 5.06 -15.21 8.33
CA GLU A 175 4.02 -16.03 7.68
C GLU A 175 3.15 -15.23 6.73
N PHE A 176 2.86 -13.96 7.04
CA PHE A 176 2.11 -13.11 6.12
C PHE A 176 2.94 -12.60 4.93
N TYR A 177 4.27 -12.50 5.06
CA TYR A 177 5.14 -12.28 3.89
C TYR A 177 5.04 -13.45 2.90
N ARG A 178 5.08 -14.68 3.39
CA ARG A 178 4.90 -15.89 2.59
C ARG A 178 3.51 -15.95 1.97
N PHE A 179 2.48 -15.63 2.75
CA PHE A 179 1.09 -15.57 2.27
C PHE A 179 0.93 -14.53 1.16
N GLY A 180 1.41 -13.31 1.33
CA GLY A 180 1.32 -12.26 0.31
C GLY A 180 2.10 -12.63 -0.97
N LEU A 181 3.28 -13.26 -0.83
CA LEU A 181 4.04 -13.72 -1.99
C LEU A 181 3.30 -14.86 -2.71
N GLU A 182 2.76 -15.84 -2.00
CA GLU A 182 1.98 -16.92 -2.59
C GLU A 182 0.73 -16.42 -3.29
N GLY A 183 -0.01 -15.48 -2.65
CA GLY A 183 -1.23 -14.90 -3.21
C GLY A 183 -0.98 -14.15 -4.51
N ILE A 184 -0.03 -13.20 -4.49
CA ILE A 184 0.27 -12.41 -5.70
C ILE A 184 0.91 -13.28 -6.80
N SER A 185 1.74 -14.26 -6.47
CA SER A 185 2.33 -15.18 -7.44
C SER A 185 1.27 -16.05 -8.09
N SER A 186 0.31 -16.56 -7.32
CA SER A 186 -0.83 -17.34 -7.84
C SER A 186 -1.68 -16.54 -8.82
N VAL A 187 -1.75 -15.23 -8.67
CA VAL A 187 -2.44 -14.33 -9.61
C VAL A 187 -1.59 -14.02 -10.83
N LEU A 188 -0.31 -13.66 -10.64
CA LEU A 188 0.55 -13.18 -11.71
C LEU A 188 1.13 -14.29 -12.57
N PHE A 189 1.59 -15.39 -11.96
CA PHE A 189 2.15 -16.56 -12.68
C PHE A 189 1.09 -17.61 -13.03
N GLU A 190 -0.13 -17.47 -12.45
CA GLU A 190 -1.20 -18.48 -12.59
C GLU A 190 -0.76 -19.88 -12.10
N SER A 191 0.19 -19.89 -11.17
CA SER A 191 0.76 -21.08 -10.56
C SER A 191 1.14 -20.85 -9.11
N ARG A 192 1.19 -21.93 -8.33
CA ARG A 192 1.62 -21.93 -6.94
C ARG A 192 3.15 -22.05 -6.90
N ILE A 193 3.79 -21.38 -5.95
CA ILE A 193 5.24 -21.38 -5.77
C ILE A 193 5.70 -22.00 -4.43
N GLY A 194 4.74 -22.45 -3.59
CA GLY A 194 5.02 -23.23 -2.39
C GLY A 194 5.51 -22.43 -1.18
N CYS A 195 5.22 -21.12 -1.11
CA CYS A 195 5.64 -20.30 0.03
C CYS A 195 5.05 -20.74 1.37
N LEU A 196 3.92 -21.44 1.35
CA LEU A 196 3.20 -21.90 2.55
C LEU A 196 3.37 -23.39 2.79
N ASP A 197 4.16 -24.10 2.00
CA ASP A 197 4.45 -25.51 2.21
C ASP A 197 5.17 -25.75 3.53
N GLU A 198 5.17 -26.99 4.01
CA GLU A 198 5.90 -27.37 5.22
C GLU A 198 7.37 -26.99 5.11
N VAL A 199 8.01 -27.35 4.00
CA VAL A 199 9.36 -26.94 3.67
C VAL A 199 9.29 -25.79 2.65
N VAL A 200 9.57 -24.60 3.12
CA VAL A 200 9.52 -23.39 2.28
C VAL A 200 10.73 -23.37 1.35
N PRO A 201 10.55 -23.15 0.04
CA PRO A 201 11.67 -23.03 -0.90
C PRO A 201 12.62 -21.88 -0.51
N GLU A 202 13.93 -22.15 -0.54
CA GLU A 202 14.94 -21.14 -0.18
C GLU A 202 14.86 -19.90 -1.07
N GLU A 203 14.49 -20.06 -2.33
CA GLU A 203 14.35 -18.95 -3.28
C GLU A 203 13.27 -17.96 -2.86
N THR A 204 12.17 -18.41 -2.25
CA THR A 204 11.08 -17.55 -1.76
C THR A 204 11.49 -16.75 -0.54
N GLU A 205 12.21 -17.36 0.40
CA GLU A 205 12.77 -16.67 1.56
C GLU A 205 13.77 -15.60 1.12
N ARG A 206 14.64 -15.93 0.19
CA ARG A 206 15.61 -14.98 -0.35
C ARG A 206 14.95 -13.84 -1.13
N PHE A 207 13.84 -14.13 -1.82
CA PHE A 207 13.03 -13.07 -2.49
C PHE A 207 12.46 -12.09 -1.48
N ILE A 208 11.85 -12.57 -0.39
CA ILE A 208 11.30 -11.74 0.69
C ILE A 208 12.41 -10.90 1.34
N GLN A 209 13.56 -11.51 1.65
CA GLN A 209 14.71 -10.78 2.20
C GLN A 209 15.24 -9.71 1.24
N SER A 210 15.25 -9.99 -0.06
CA SER A 210 15.66 -9.04 -1.09
C SER A 210 14.73 -7.83 -1.17
N ILE A 211 13.40 -8.03 -1.09
CA ILE A 211 12.43 -6.93 -1.01
C ILE A 211 12.72 -6.05 0.22
N ASN A 212 12.84 -6.68 1.39
CA ASN A 212 13.07 -5.99 2.64
C ASN A 212 14.33 -5.13 2.61
N THR A 213 15.43 -5.71 2.13
CA THR A 213 16.72 -5.03 2.00
C THR A 213 16.67 -3.92 0.95
N MET A 214 16.03 -4.17 -0.18
CA MET A 214 15.88 -3.21 -1.27
C MET A 214 15.15 -1.94 -0.81
N PHE A 215 14.07 -2.06 -0.03
CA PHE A 215 13.36 -0.88 0.48
C PHE A 215 14.19 -0.05 1.46
N VAL A 216 14.99 -0.69 2.32
CA VAL A 216 15.96 0.04 3.18
C VAL A 216 17.01 0.74 2.33
N MET A 217 17.58 0.03 1.36
CA MET A 217 18.61 0.60 0.47
C MET A 217 18.04 1.70 -0.43
N THR A 218 16.75 1.66 -0.78
CA THR A 218 16.09 2.74 -1.53
C THR A 218 16.19 4.07 -0.81
N LEU A 219 15.87 4.11 0.50
CA LEU A 219 15.99 5.34 1.28
C LEU A 219 17.41 5.88 1.28
N LEU A 220 18.40 4.99 1.46
CA LEU A 220 19.82 5.38 1.50
C LEU A 220 20.31 5.87 0.13
N THR A 221 20.01 5.12 -0.94
CA THR A 221 20.49 5.45 -2.29
C THR A 221 19.82 6.71 -2.86
N MET A 222 18.57 6.98 -2.51
CA MET A 222 17.90 8.22 -2.91
C MET A 222 18.38 9.43 -2.11
N ALA A 223 18.76 9.23 -0.84
CA ALA A 223 19.29 10.30 0.01
C ALA A 223 20.72 10.68 -0.34
N MET A 224 21.49 9.76 -0.92
CA MET A 224 22.90 9.98 -1.26
C MET A 224 23.07 10.65 -2.63
N PRO A 225 23.86 11.73 -2.73
CA PRO A 225 24.26 12.26 -4.04
C PRO A 225 25.01 11.22 -4.88
N LYS A 226 24.80 11.20 -6.20
CA LYS A 226 25.37 10.19 -7.11
C LYS A 226 26.91 10.09 -7.05
N TRP A 227 27.62 11.19 -6.81
CA TRP A 227 29.08 11.17 -6.66
C TRP A 227 29.52 10.39 -5.41
N LEU A 228 28.70 10.38 -4.36
CA LEU A 228 29.00 9.69 -3.12
C LEU A 228 28.87 8.17 -3.26
N HIS A 229 28.04 7.68 -4.21
CA HIS A 229 27.96 6.25 -4.54
C HIS A 229 29.29 5.68 -5.03
N ARG A 230 30.18 6.52 -5.63
CA ARG A 230 31.52 6.09 -6.06
C ARG A 230 32.48 5.92 -4.87
N LEU A 231 32.34 6.73 -3.85
CA LEU A 231 33.18 6.66 -2.63
C LEU A 231 32.67 5.58 -1.66
N PHE A 232 31.36 5.40 -1.60
CA PHE A 232 30.69 4.42 -0.74
C PHE A 232 29.79 3.51 -1.58
N PRO A 233 30.34 2.56 -2.36
CA PRO A 233 29.58 1.75 -3.32
C PRO A 233 28.71 0.68 -2.66
N LYS A 234 28.96 0.32 -1.40
CA LYS A 234 28.30 -0.80 -0.71
C LYS A 234 26.77 -0.71 -0.72
N PRO A 235 26.12 0.42 -0.35
CA PRO A 235 24.66 0.52 -0.39
C PRO A 235 24.09 0.33 -1.80
N TRP A 236 24.73 0.92 -2.81
CA TRP A 236 24.34 0.79 -4.21
C TRP A 236 24.50 -0.64 -4.71
N ASN A 237 25.59 -1.30 -4.40
CA ASN A 237 25.84 -2.69 -4.81
C ASN A 237 24.84 -3.64 -4.17
N ILE A 238 24.53 -3.49 -2.87
CA ILE A 238 23.49 -4.28 -2.21
C ILE A 238 22.12 -4.04 -2.87
N PHE A 239 21.80 -2.78 -3.15
CA PHE A 239 20.56 -2.42 -3.86
C PHE A 239 20.46 -3.11 -5.22
N CYS A 240 21.53 -3.09 -6.02
CA CYS A 240 21.56 -3.77 -7.32
C CYS A 240 21.43 -5.29 -7.19
N GLN A 241 22.15 -5.92 -6.24
CA GLN A 241 22.06 -7.37 -6.01
C GLN A 241 20.64 -7.81 -5.62
N CYS A 242 19.93 -7.03 -4.80
CA CYS A 242 18.55 -7.33 -4.47
C CYS A 242 17.65 -7.27 -5.71
N TRP A 243 17.83 -6.25 -6.55
CA TRP A 243 17.07 -6.13 -7.78
C TRP A 243 17.41 -7.21 -8.80
N ASP A 244 18.70 -7.53 -8.98
CA ASP A 244 19.14 -8.61 -9.86
C ASP A 244 18.43 -9.92 -9.47
N TYR A 245 18.45 -10.27 -8.17
CA TYR A 245 17.76 -11.46 -7.67
C TYR A 245 16.25 -11.45 -7.92
N MET A 246 15.58 -10.32 -7.65
CA MET A 246 14.13 -10.22 -7.85
C MET A 246 13.74 -10.33 -9.33
N PHE A 247 14.55 -9.81 -10.24
CA PHE A 247 14.34 -9.98 -11.69
C PHE A 247 14.57 -11.41 -12.15
N ASP A 248 15.64 -12.06 -11.68
CA ASP A 248 15.94 -13.45 -12.02
C ASP A 248 14.83 -14.38 -11.53
N PHE A 249 14.35 -14.19 -10.29
CA PHE A 249 13.22 -14.92 -9.74
C PHE A 249 11.96 -14.76 -10.59
N ALA A 250 11.55 -13.54 -10.88
CA ALA A 250 10.35 -13.28 -11.68
C ALA A 250 10.49 -13.84 -13.10
N LYS A 251 11.68 -13.67 -13.73
CA LYS A 251 11.97 -14.18 -15.05
C LYS A 251 11.90 -15.72 -15.09
N GLY A 252 12.50 -16.40 -14.12
CA GLY A 252 12.47 -17.87 -14.02
C GLY A 252 11.05 -18.41 -14.01
N HIS A 253 10.18 -17.88 -13.15
CA HIS A 253 8.78 -18.31 -13.05
C HIS A 253 7.95 -17.97 -14.31
N ILE A 254 8.18 -16.81 -14.93
CA ILE A 254 7.53 -16.44 -16.20
C ILE A 254 7.95 -17.40 -17.32
N ASP A 255 9.23 -17.64 -17.48
CA ASP A 255 9.75 -18.51 -18.54
C ASP A 255 9.29 -19.96 -18.35
N GLN A 256 9.27 -20.46 -17.11
CA GLN A 256 8.72 -21.78 -16.77
C GLN A 256 7.24 -21.89 -17.14
N ARG A 257 6.44 -20.86 -16.81
CA ARG A 257 5.01 -20.83 -17.16
C ARG A 257 4.81 -20.84 -18.68
N LEU A 258 5.58 -20.04 -19.41
CA LEU A 258 5.51 -19.99 -20.88
C LEU A 258 5.84 -21.34 -21.51
N THR A 259 6.86 -22.04 -21.01
CA THR A 259 7.22 -23.37 -21.48
C THR A 259 6.09 -24.36 -21.26
N SER A 260 5.51 -24.38 -20.03
CA SER A 260 4.38 -25.24 -19.70
C SER A 260 3.14 -24.97 -20.57
N GLU A 261 2.83 -23.70 -20.86
CA GLU A 261 1.72 -23.35 -21.75
C GLU A 261 1.97 -23.76 -23.20
N ALA A 262 3.20 -23.60 -23.69
CA ALA A 262 3.57 -24.05 -25.03
C ALA A 262 3.45 -25.59 -25.18
N GLU A 263 3.84 -26.35 -24.16
CA GLU A 263 3.68 -27.80 -24.13
C GLU A 263 2.21 -28.22 -24.18
N LYS A 264 1.32 -27.57 -23.42
CA LYS A 264 -0.12 -27.84 -23.43
C LYS A 264 -0.73 -27.57 -24.79
N VAL A 265 -0.38 -26.44 -25.42
CA VAL A 265 -0.84 -26.11 -26.79
C VAL A 265 -0.37 -27.17 -27.78
N ALA A 266 0.87 -27.64 -27.66
CA ALA A 266 1.41 -28.69 -28.52
C ALA A 266 0.68 -30.04 -28.34
N CYS A 267 0.16 -30.31 -27.13
CA CYS A 267 -0.69 -31.48 -26.84
C CYS A 267 -2.17 -31.29 -27.23
N GLY A 268 -2.56 -30.12 -27.78
CA GLY A 268 -3.93 -29.84 -28.20
C GLY A 268 -4.87 -29.46 -27.04
N GLU A 269 -4.33 -29.09 -25.87
CA GLU A 269 -5.12 -28.62 -24.73
C GLU A 269 -5.47 -27.14 -24.91
N GLU A 270 -6.67 -26.75 -24.50
CA GLU A 270 -7.06 -25.33 -24.42
C GLU A 270 -6.34 -24.67 -23.25
N VAL A 271 -5.66 -23.57 -23.52
CA VAL A 271 -5.01 -22.74 -22.49
C VAL A 271 -5.98 -21.67 -22.04
N GLU A 272 -6.54 -21.84 -20.85
CA GLU A 272 -7.38 -20.82 -20.20
C GLU A 272 -6.47 -19.74 -19.60
N GLY A 273 -6.15 -18.72 -20.39
CA GLY A 273 -5.26 -17.65 -19.97
C GLY A 273 -5.97 -16.56 -19.17
N ARG A 274 -5.46 -16.25 -17.96
CA ARG A 274 -5.99 -15.19 -17.10
C ARG A 274 -5.15 -13.93 -17.17
N TYR A 275 -4.12 -13.80 -16.32
CA TYR A 275 -3.32 -12.57 -16.22
C TYR A 275 -2.11 -12.59 -17.17
N LEU A 276 -1.17 -13.52 -16.93
CA LEU A 276 0.08 -13.58 -17.68
C LEU A 276 -0.18 -13.94 -19.15
N THR A 277 -1.00 -14.93 -19.40
CA THR A 277 -1.36 -15.37 -20.74
C THR A 277 -2.06 -14.26 -21.53
N TYR A 278 -2.96 -13.50 -20.89
CA TYR A 278 -3.57 -12.31 -21.51
C TYR A 278 -2.54 -11.22 -21.80
N PHE A 279 -1.64 -10.95 -20.83
CA PHE A 279 -0.61 -9.95 -20.96
C PHE A 279 0.33 -10.25 -22.13
N LEU A 280 0.62 -11.52 -22.34
CA LEU A 280 1.48 -11.99 -23.44
C LEU A 280 0.75 -12.05 -24.80
N SER A 281 -0.47 -12.60 -24.84
CA SER A 281 -1.16 -12.89 -26.09
C SER A 281 -1.73 -11.67 -26.80
N ARG A 282 -2.04 -10.59 -26.06
CA ARG A 282 -2.79 -9.44 -26.61
C ARG A 282 -1.98 -8.17 -26.77
N THR A 283 -0.73 -8.11 -26.35
CA THR A 283 -0.07 -6.83 -26.20
C THR A 283 1.02 -6.58 -27.25
N GLY A 284 1.62 -7.61 -27.82
CA GLY A 284 2.82 -7.43 -28.65
C GLY A 284 3.98 -6.70 -27.91
N LEU A 285 3.89 -6.59 -26.58
CA LEU A 285 4.90 -5.91 -25.77
C LEU A 285 6.21 -6.72 -25.75
N PRO A 286 7.35 -6.04 -25.73
CA PRO A 286 8.63 -6.72 -25.54
C PRO A 286 8.66 -7.50 -24.22
N MET A 287 9.27 -8.68 -24.21
CA MET A 287 9.40 -9.51 -22.99
C MET A 287 10.06 -8.76 -21.83
N LYS A 288 11.01 -7.85 -22.11
CA LYS A 288 11.60 -6.97 -21.08
C LYS A 288 10.54 -6.13 -20.34
N THR A 289 9.50 -5.67 -21.03
CA THR A 289 8.37 -4.93 -20.40
C THR A 289 7.55 -5.86 -19.52
N VAL A 290 7.31 -7.10 -19.95
CA VAL A 290 6.59 -8.10 -19.16
C VAL A 290 7.34 -8.40 -17.87
N TYR A 291 8.64 -8.76 -17.96
CA TYR A 291 9.48 -9.03 -16.78
C TYR A 291 9.49 -7.86 -15.80
N SER A 292 9.67 -6.63 -16.28
CA SER A 292 9.69 -5.45 -15.42
C SER A 292 8.37 -5.22 -14.69
N ASN A 293 7.25 -5.36 -15.38
CA ASN A 293 5.94 -5.15 -14.77
C ASN A 293 5.58 -6.24 -13.76
N VAL A 294 5.84 -7.49 -14.08
CA VAL A 294 5.57 -8.61 -13.16
C VAL A 294 6.45 -8.51 -11.92
N THR A 295 7.75 -8.21 -12.07
CA THR A 295 8.66 -7.99 -10.93
C THR A 295 8.16 -6.88 -10.02
N GLU A 296 7.77 -5.73 -10.57
CA GLU A 296 7.27 -4.60 -9.78
C GLU A 296 5.93 -4.90 -9.10
N LEU A 297 5.05 -5.68 -9.73
CA LEU A 297 3.78 -6.09 -9.13
C LEU A 297 3.95 -7.12 -8.02
N LEU A 298 4.90 -8.06 -8.15
CA LEU A 298 5.27 -8.98 -7.06
C LEU A 298 5.71 -8.21 -5.82
N ILE A 299 6.68 -7.30 -5.99
CA ILE A 299 7.19 -6.46 -4.89
C ILE A 299 6.06 -5.65 -4.25
N ALA A 300 5.18 -5.08 -5.07
CA ALA A 300 4.06 -4.28 -4.57
C ALA A 300 3.02 -5.10 -3.80
N GLY A 301 2.82 -6.38 -4.14
CA GLY A 301 1.84 -7.27 -3.50
C GLY A 301 2.30 -7.79 -2.14
N VAL A 302 3.57 -8.14 -1.99
CA VAL A 302 4.07 -8.86 -0.80
C VAL A 302 4.00 -8.00 0.47
N ASP A 303 4.73 -6.89 0.50
CA ASP A 303 4.84 -6.05 1.71
C ASP A 303 3.51 -5.42 2.14
N THR A 304 2.66 -5.07 1.17
CA THR A 304 1.40 -4.39 1.47
C THR A 304 0.38 -5.31 2.12
N ILE A 305 0.25 -6.54 1.64
CA ILE A 305 -0.63 -7.55 2.22
C ILE A 305 -0.11 -7.97 3.59
N SER A 306 1.18 -8.31 3.71
CA SER A 306 1.76 -8.77 4.97
C SER A 306 1.61 -7.74 6.08
N SER A 307 1.92 -6.47 5.82
CA SER A 307 1.73 -5.40 6.80
C SER A 307 0.26 -5.22 7.19
N THR A 308 -0.65 -5.22 6.22
CA THR A 308 -2.08 -5.03 6.51
C THR A 308 -2.64 -6.19 7.33
N MET A 309 -2.29 -7.44 7.00
CA MET A 309 -2.69 -8.62 7.78
C MET A 309 -2.12 -8.59 9.18
N SER A 310 -0.83 -8.27 9.33
CA SER A 310 -0.16 -8.19 10.62
C SER A 310 -0.84 -7.20 11.56
N TRP A 311 -1.10 -5.99 11.06
CA TRP A 311 -1.80 -4.97 11.84
C TRP A 311 -3.27 -5.31 12.10
N SER A 312 -3.95 -5.97 11.15
CA SER A 312 -5.35 -6.39 11.33
C SER A 312 -5.48 -7.37 12.50
N LEU A 313 -4.64 -8.39 12.56
CA LEU A 313 -4.69 -9.37 13.64
C LEU A 313 -4.12 -8.82 14.95
N TYR A 314 -3.13 -7.93 14.89
CA TYR A 314 -2.65 -7.22 16.08
C TYR A 314 -3.77 -6.44 16.76
N GLU A 315 -4.53 -5.64 16.01
CA GLU A 315 -5.66 -4.88 16.56
C GLU A 315 -6.81 -5.80 17.01
N LEU A 316 -7.19 -6.78 16.19
CA LEU A 316 -8.26 -7.72 16.55
C LEU A 316 -7.94 -8.56 17.80
N SER A 317 -6.68 -8.89 18.03
CA SER A 317 -6.27 -9.60 19.24
C SER A 317 -6.45 -8.78 20.51
N ARG A 318 -6.33 -7.46 20.40
CA ARG A 318 -6.43 -6.50 21.51
C ARG A 318 -7.86 -5.97 21.72
N HIS A 319 -8.75 -6.22 20.77
CA HIS A 319 -10.16 -5.80 20.78
C HIS A 319 -11.08 -7.01 20.62
N PRO A 320 -11.18 -7.88 21.65
CA PRO A 320 -11.94 -9.12 21.58
C PRO A 320 -13.43 -8.91 21.30
N GLU A 321 -14.00 -7.78 21.69
CA GLU A 321 -15.38 -7.40 21.41
C GLU A 321 -15.61 -7.14 19.91
N VAL A 322 -14.66 -6.47 19.24
CA VAL A 322 -14.70 -6.26 17.79
C VAL A 322 -14.50 -7.58 17.07
N GLN A 323 -13.56 -8.40 17.54
CA GLN A 323 -13.28 -9.73 16.98
C GLN A 323 -14.52 -10.64 17.06
N ALA A 324 -15.25 -10.61 18.19
CA ALA A 324 -16.48 -11.37 18.36
C ALA A 324 -17.59 -10.91 17.43
N SER A 325 -17.87 -9.60 17.39
CA SER A 325 -18.88 -9.02 16.49
C SER A 325 -18.58 -9.30 15.02
N LEU A 326 -17.31 -9.23 14.63
CA LEU A 326 -16.88 -9.52 13.27
C LEU A 326 -17.06 -11.01 12.93
N ARG A 327 -16.78 -11.92 13.87
CA ARG A 327 -17.04 -13.34 13.69
C ARG A 327 -18.53 -13.63 13.53
N ASP A 328 -19.37 -12.99 14.34
CA ASP A 328 -20.83 -13.16 14.26
C ASP A 328 -21.37 -12.69 12.91
N GLU A 329 -20.87 -11.56 12.37
CA GLU A 329 -21.19 -11.13 11.00
C GLU A 329 -20.80 -12.20 9.98
N VAL A 330 -19.56 -12.72 10.06
CA VAL A 330 -19.08 -13.75 9.12
C VAL A 330 -19.94 -15.02 9.18
N LEU A 331 -20.24 -15.51 10.37
CA LEU A 331 -21.04 -16.74 10.55
C LEU A 331 -22.49 -16.55 10.05
N SER A 332 -23.07 -15.37 10.28
CA SER A 332 -24.40 -15.02 9.79
C SER A 332 -24.47 -15.02 8.26
N VAL A 333 -23.47 -14.48 7.59
CA VAL A 333 -23.43 -14.42 6.12
C VAL A 333 -23.14 -15.80 5.51
N LEU A 334 -22.32 -16.60 6.16
CA LEU A 334 -21.91 -17.91 5.61
C LEU A 334 -22.91 -19.04 5.87
N GLU A 335 -23.84 -18.88 6.81
CA GLU A 335 -24.93 -19.87 7.08
C GLU A 335 -24.41 -21.30 7.21
N GLY A 336 -23.32 -21.50 7.97
CA GLY A 336 -22.70 -22.80 8.19
C GLY A 336 -21.61 -23.21 7.19
N ARG A 337 -21.40 -22.46 6.11
CA ARG A 337 -20.23 -22.64 5.24
C ARG A 337 -18.96 -22.16 5.94
N ARG A 338 -17.82 -22.76 5.63
CA ARG A 338 -16.53 -22.37 6.20
C ARG A 338 -15.68 -21.51 5.25
N VAL A 339 -16.05 -21.47 3.99
CA VAL A 339 -15.30 -20.76 2.93
C VAL A 339 -16.17 -19.63 2.39
N ALA A 340 -15.69 -18.42 2.52
CA ALA A 340 -16.29 -17.23 1.94
C ALA A 340 -15.93 -17.12 0.46
N GLU A 341 -16.83 -16.61 -0.33
CA GLU A 341 -16.62 -16.22 -1.72
C GLU A 341 -16.65 -14.70 -1.85
N ALA A 342 -16.17 -14.16 -2.97
CA ALA A 342 -16.17 -12.72 -3.24
C ALA A 342 -17.56 -12.07 -3.08
N LYS A 343 -18.62 -12.79 -3.46
CA LYS A 343 -20.01 -12.33 -3.30
C LYS A 343 -20.46 -12.20 -1.85
N ASP A 344 -19.97 -13.07 -0.96
CA ASP A 344 -20.30 -13.04 0.47
C ASP A 344 -19.69 -11.81 1.15
N VAL A 345 -18.47 -11.46 0.78
CA VAL A 345 -17.77 -10.26 1.28
C VAL A 345 -18.60 -8.98 1.02
N ALA A 346 -19.42 -8.95 -0.04
CA ALA A 346 -20.30 -7.80 -0.28
C ALA A 346 -21.27 -7.55 0.88
N GLN A 347 -21.66 -8.59 1.61
CA GLN A 347 -22.62 -8.59 2.72
C GLN A 347 -21.94 -8.43 4.10
N MET A 348 -20.62 -8.18 4.17
CA MET A 348 -19.85 -8.04 5.39
C MET A 348 -19.37 -6.58 5.60
N PRO A 349 -20.25 -5.66 5.99
CA PRO A 349 -19.87 -4.25 6.17
C PRO A 349 -18.87 -4.03 7.31
N LEU A 350 -18.95 -4.77 8.43
CA LEU A 350 -18.04 -4.63 9.55
C LEU A 350 -16.62 -5.13 9.19
N LEU A 351 -16.52 -6.22 8.40
CA LEU A 351 -15.24 -6.69 7.87
C LEU A 351 -14.55 -5.60 7.04
N LYS A 352 -15.29 -4.97 6.12
CA LYS A 352 -14.77 -3.87 5.31
C LYS A 352 -14.38 -2.66 6.16
N ALA A 353 -15.20 -2.33 7.16
CA ALA A 353 -14.95 -1.25 8.10
C ALA A 353 -13.69 -1.51 8.93
N THR A 354 -13.49 -2.77 9.35
CA THR A 354 -12.30 -3.20 10.11
C THR A 354 -11.02 -3.00 9.30
N VAL A 355 -10.95 -3.51 8.09
CA VAL A 355 -9.77 -3.32 7.22
C VAL A 355 -9.54 -1.83 6.90
N LYS A 356 -10.62 -1.07 6.69
CA LYS A 356 -10.54 0.37 6.46
C LYS A 356 -9.98 1.12 7.66
N GLU A 357 -10.34 0.72 8.88
CA GLU A 357 -9.83 1.31 10.11
C GLU A 357 -8.36 0.96 10.36
N VAL A 358 -7.97 -0.29 10.10
CA VAL A 358 -6.56 -0.70 10.15
C VAL A 358 -5.72 0.13 9.19
N LEU A 359 -6.18 0.29 7.95
CA LEU A 359 -5.48 1.09 6.95
C LEU A 359 -5.49 2.60 7.24
N ARG A 360 -6.43 3.09 8.03
CA ARG A 360 -6.40 4.46 8.56
C ARG A 360 -5.32 4.62 9.62
N LEU A 361 -5.25 3.69 10.57
CA LEU A 361 -4.24 3.72 11.65
C LEU A 361 -2.84 3.39 11.13
N TYR A 362 -2.74 2.43 10.22
CA TYR A 362 -1.48 1.93 9.70
C TYR A 362 -1.47 1.95 8.15
N PRO A 363 -1.54 3.15 7.53
CA PRO A 363 -1.46 3.23 6.08
C PRO A 363 -0.09 2.74 5.62
N VAL A 364 -0.06 1.63 4.89
CA VAL A 364 1.20 1.00 4.43
C VAL A 364 2.06 1.99 3.64
N ILE A 365 1.43 2.87 2.88
CA ILE A 365 2.08 4.04 2.27
C ILE A 365 1.73 5.27 3.12
N PRO A 366 2.60 5.71 4.05
CA PRO A 366 2.29 6.81 4.96
C PRO A 366 2.19 8.17 4.27
N ALA A 367 2.75 8.30 3.06
CA ALA A 367 2.63 9.48 2.22
C ALA A 367 2.69 9.11 0.75
N ASN A 368 1.90 9.78 -0.08
CA ASN A 368 2.03 9.74 -1.53
C ASN A 368 2.71 11.01 -2.02
N ALA A 369 3.44 10.91 -3.12
CA ALA A 369 4.08 12.06 -3.74
C ALA A 369 3.44 12.41 -5.09
N ARG A 370 3.53 13.69 -5.44
CA ARG A 370 3.21 14.22 -6.76
C ARG A 370 4.25 15.24 -7.20
N VAL A 371 4.53 15.23 -8.49
CA VAL A 371 5.28 16.28 -9.17
C VAL A 371 4.40 16.78 -10.31
N ILE A 372 4.03 18.04 -10.27
CA ILE A 372 3.27 18.67 -11.36
C ILE A 372 4.27 19.26 -12.35
N THR A 373 4.30 18.72 -13.54
CA THR A 373 5.33 19.06 -14.54
C THR A 373 4.85 20.06 -15.59
N GLU A 374 3.53 20.16 -15.79
CA GLU A 374 2.95 20.93 -16.88
C GLU A 374 2.89 22.43 -16.57
N ARG A 375 2.58 22.78 -15.32
CA ARG A 375 2.33 24.17 -14.91
C ARG A 375 2.55 24.37 -13.41
N ASP A 376 2.65 25.63 -12.99
CA ASP A 376 2.50 26.02 -11.60
C ASP A 376 1.08 25.78 -11.12
N ILE A 377 0.91 25.41 -9.86
CA ILE A 377 -0.41 25.17 -9.26
C ILE A 377 -0.65 26.04 -8.04
N GLN A 378 -1.94 26.28 -7.75
CA GLN A 378 -2.36 27.03 -6.57
C GLN A 378 -2.97 26.08 -5.54
N VAL A 379 -2.40 26.04 -4.34
CA VAL A 379 -2.89 25.20 -3.23
C VAL A 379 -2.82 25.99 -1.93
N GLY A 380 -3.93 26.10 -1.20
CA GLY A 380 -3.97 26.76 0.11
C GLY A 380 -3.51 28.21 0.09
N GLY A 381 -3.68 28.93 -1.02
CA GLY A 381 -3.24 30.32 -1.19
C GLY A 381 -1.74 30.49 -1.48
N TYR A 382 -1.02 29.38 -1.76
CA TYR A 382 0.36 29.41 -2.24
C TYR A 382 0.43 29.07 -3.72
N LEU A 383 1.34 29.74 -4.44
CA LEU A 383 1.77 29.36 -5.77
C LEU A 383 2.92 28.35 -5.63
N ILE A 384 2.69 27.13 -6.09
CA ILE A 384 3.70 26.05 -6.07
C ILE A 384 4.22 25.91 -7.50
N PRO A 385 5.51 26.19 -7.75
CA PRO A 385 6.11 26.07 -9.08
C PRO A 385 6.05 24.63 -9.61
N LYS A 386 5.96 24.50 -10.92
CA LYS A 386 6.10 23.20 -11.58
C LYS A 386 7.41 22.52 -11.18
N ASN A 387 7.42 21.20 -11.25
CA ASN A 387 8.53 20.33 -10.83
C ASN A 387 8.85 20.35 -9.34
N THR A 388 8.01 20.99 -8.51
CA THR A 388 8.13 20.88 -7.06
C THR A 388 7.62 19.51 -6.60
N LEU A 389 8.37 18.84 -5.73
CA LEU A 389 7.92 17.61 -5.09
C LEU A 389 6.87 17.96 -4.01
N ILE A 390 5.69 17.36 -4.12
CA ILE A 390 4.59 17.54 -3.17
C ILE A 390 4.34 16.21 -2.48
N THR A 391 4.41 16.20 -1.16
CA THR A 391 4.14 15.03 -0.32
C THR A 391 2.76 15.16 0.31
N LEU A 392 1.87 14.23 -0.02
CA LEU A 392 0.53 14.12 0.55
C LEU A 392 0.61 13.25 1.81
N CYS A 393 0.49 13.88 2.98
CA CYS A 393 0.81 13.29 4.28
C CYS A 393 -0.36 12.46 4.84
N HIS A 394 -0.60 11.28 4.28
CA HIS A 394 -1.75 10.43 4.63
C HIS A 394 -1.74 9.99 6.09
N PHE A 395 -0.58 9.71 6.67
CA PHE A 395 -0.47 9.30 8.06
C PHE A 395 -0.94 10.43 9.01
N ALA A 396 -0.56 11.67 8.74
CA ALA A 396 -1.01 12.80 9.54
C ALA A 396 -2.49 13.09 9.32
N THR A 397 -2.97 13.11 8.06
CA THR A 397 -4.37 13.39 7.74
C THR A 397 -5.33 12.37 8.36
N SER A 398 -4.95 11.09 8.37
CA SER A 398 -5.75 10.01 8.96
C SER A 398 -5.77 10.04 10.50
N ARG A 399 -4.95 10.88 11.11
CA ARG A 399 -4.88 11.10 12.57
C ARG A 399 -5.31 12.50 13.02
N ASP A 400 -5.87 13.28 12.13
CA ASP A 400 -6.42 14.59 12.49
C ASP A 400 -7.69 14.44 13.36
N PRO A 401 -7.66 14.91 14.61
CA PRO A 401 -8.82 14.81 15.53
C PRO A 401 -10.04 15.62 15.06
N ALA A 402 -9.83 16.61 14.21
CA ALA A 402 -10.94 17.37 13.61
C ALA A 402 -11.71 16.55 12.57
N VAL A 403 -11.06 15.55 11.98
CA VAL A 403 -11.65 14.66 10.98
C VAL A 403 -12.07 13.32 11.60
N PHE A 404 -11.21 12.76 12.44
CA PHE A 404 -11.43 11.48 13.11
C PHE A 404 -11.42 11.66 14.63
N PRO A 405 -12.59 11.76 15.28
CA PRO A 405 -12.64 11.79 16.76
C PRO A 405 -11.90 10.58 17.34
N LYS A 406 -11.09 10.83 18.38
CA LYS A 406 -10.20 9.81 18.99
C LYS A 406 -9.36 9.09 17.93
N PRO A 407 -8.46 9.81 17.25
CA PRO A 407 -7.82 9.33 16.01
C PRO A 407 -6.88 8.16 16.23
N ASP A 408 -6.37 7.94 17.44
CA ASP A 408 -5.45 6.85 17.76
C ASP A 408 -6.15 5.58 18.28
N GLU A 409 -7.49 5.63 18.51
CA GLU A 409 -8.27 4.47 18.90
C GLU A 409 -8.68 3.64 17.67
N PHE A 410 -8.60 2.31 17.80
CA PHE A 410 -9.13 1.37 16.82
C PHE A 410 -10.66 1.28 16.98
N HIS A 411 -11.38 1.88 16.07
CA HIS A 411 -12.84 1.97 16.13
C HIS A 411 -13.50 1.75 14.77
N PRO A 412 -13.62 0.50 14.29
CA PRO A 412 -14.19 0.17 12.97
C PRO A 412 -15.60 0.71 12.74
N HIS A 413 -16.43 0.78 13.80
CA HIS A 413 -17.82 1.25 13.71
C HIS A 413 -17.96 2.68 13.22
N ARG A 414 -16.89 3.51 13.29
CA ARG A 414 -16.90 4.87 12.70
C ARG A 414 -17.23 4.87 11.21
N TRP A 415 -16.92 3.80 10.50
CA TRP A 415 -17.16 3.66 9.07
C TRP A 415 -18.55 3.14 8.72
N LEU A 416 -19.31 2.67 9.70
CA LEU A 416 -20.70 2.20 9.56
C LEU A 416 -21.72 3.29 9.86
N ASN A 417 -21.32 4.35 10.57
CA ASN A 417 -22.18 5.46 10.91
C ASN A 417 -22.41 6.37 9.69
N LYS A 418 -23.62 6.38 9.15
CA LYS A 418 -24.01 7.18 7.99
C LYS A 418 -24.05 8.68 8.27
N ASP A 419 -24.18 9.06 9.53
CA ASP A 419 -24.21 10.47 9.96
C ASP A 419 -22.81 11.08 10.06
N GLN A 420 -21.77 10.26 10.17
CA GLN A 420 -20.38 10.70 10.16
C GLN A 420 -19.82 10.63 8.74
N THR A 421 -19.98 11.71 7.99
CA THR A 421 -19.35 11.83 6.66
C THR A 421 -17.94 12.37 6.79
N HIS A 422 -16.96 11.52 6.58
CA HIS A 422 -15.57 11.97 6.47
C HIS A 422 -15.28 12.50 5.06
N HIS A 423 -14.41 13.52 5.00
CA HIS A 423 -13.96 14.04 3.71
C HIS A 423 -13.33 12.91 2.87
N PRO A 424 -13.65 12.73 1.57
CA PRO A 424 -13.17 11.60 0.76
C PRO A 424 -11.64 11.45 0.71
N TYR A 425 -10.90 12.54 0.90
CA TYR A 425 -9.44 12.56 0.89
C TYR A 425 -8.81 12.47 2.29
N ALA A 426 -9.61 12.29 3.34
CA ALA A 426 -9.12 12.20 4.72
C ALA A 426 -8.36 10.87 4.99
N SER A 427 -8.81 9.77 4.36
CA SER A 427 -8.15 8.48 4.44
C SER A 427 -8.18 7.81 3.07
N VAL A 428 -7.05 7.76 2.39
CA VAL A 428 -6.90 7.24 1.02
C VAL A 428 -5.77 6.21 0.92
N PRO A 429 -5.85 5.09 1.64
CA PRO A 429 -4.75 4.12 1.75
C PRO A 429 -4.36 3.50 0.40
N PHE A 430 -5.29 3.41 -0.54
CA PHE A 430 -5.03 2.94 -1.91
C PHE A 430 -4.76 4.08 -2.91
N GLY A 431 -4.63 5.32 -2.42
CA GLY A 431 -4.53 6.51 -3.26
C GLY A 431 -5.84 6.82 -4.01
N VAL A 432 -5.83 7.90 -4.76
CA VAL A 432 -6.96 8.41 -5.55
C VAL A 432 -6.47 8.79 -6.95
N GLY A 433 -7.40 8.85 -7.91
CA GLY A 433 -7.13 9.28 -9.28
C GLY A 433 -6.45 8.23 -10.14
N LYS A 434 -5.81 8.68 -11.20
CA LYS A 434 -5.22 7.81 -12.23
C LYS A 434 -4.10 6.92 -11.69
N ARG A 435 -3.34 7.39 -10.70
CA ARG A 435 -2.26 6.66 -10.02
C ARG A 435 -2.71 5.87 -8.77
N SER A 436 -4.02 5.69 -8.54
CA SER A 436 -4.53 4.83 -7.46
C SER A 436 -4.00 3.39 -7.60
N CYS A 437 -4.02 2.63 -6.51
CA CYS A 437 -3.54 1.25 -6.48
C CYS A 437 -4.25 0.39 -7.54
N ILE A 438 -3.46 -0.26 -8.42
CA ILE A 438 -3.99 -1.14 -9.46
C ILE A 438 -4.42 -2.49 -8.88
N GLY A 439 -3.74 -2.96 -7.82
CA GLY A 439 -4.03 -4.22 -7.14
C GLY A 439 -5.14 -4.13 -6.09
N ARG A 440 -5.77 -2.96 -5.88
CA ARG A 440 -6.70 -2.74 -4.78
C ARG A 440 -7.75 -3.83 -4.61
N ARG A 441 -8.42 -4.24 -5.70
CA ARG A 441 -9.51 -5.21 -5.63
C ARG A 441 -9.03 -6.62 -5.28
N ILE A 442 -7.86 -7.02 -5.83
CA ILE A 442 -7.23 -8.30 -5.52
C ILE A 442 -6.78 -8.29 -4.05
N ALA A 443 -6.10 -7.22 -3.61
CA ALA A 443 -5.65 -7.08 -2.24
C ALA A 443 -6.81 -7.08 -1.23
N GLU A 444 -7.89 -6.33 -1.51
CA GLU A 444 -9.10 -6.32 -0.67
C GLU A 444 -9.71 -7.73 -0.59
N LEU A 445 -9.83 -8.45 -1.72
CA LEU A 445 -10.37 -9.81 -1.73
C LEU A 445 -9.51 -10.76 -0.91
N GLU A 446 -8.20 -10.75 -1.14
CA GLU A 446 -7.24 -11.60 -0.41
C GLU A 446 -7.30 -11.36 1.11
N LEU A 447 -7.30 -10.09 1.54
CA LEU A 447 -7.43 -9.71 2.94
C LEU A 447 -8.75 -10.18 3.56
N TYR A 448 -9.86 -9.98 2.85
CA TYR A 448 -11.18 -10.35 3.37
C TYR A 448 -11.34 -11.87 3.50
N LEU A 449 -10.91 -12.65 2.49
CA LEU A 449 -10.97 -14.11 2.54
C LEU A 449 -10.10 -14.67 3.66
N ALA A 450 -8.89 -14.14 3.84
CA ALA A 450 -7.97 -14.58 4.90
C ALA A 450 -8.53 -14.24 6.28
N LEU A 451 -9.01 -13.02 6.50
CA LEU A 451 -9.57 -12.61 7.80
C LEU A 451 -10.83 -13.41 8.16
N THR A 452 -11.76 -13.61 7.21
CA THR A 452 -12.96 -14.42 7.45
C THR A 452 -12.59 -15.83 7.89
N ARG A 453 -11.64 -16.47 7.20
CA ARG A 453 -11.24 -17.83 7.50
C ARG A 453 -10.53 -17.93 8.86
N ILE A 454 -9.61 -17.00 9.16
CA ILE A 454 -8.93 -16.96 10.46
C ILE A 454 -9.92 -16.79 11.60
N LEU A 455 -10.93 -15.92 11.47
CA LEU A 455 -11.94 -15.68 12.51
C LEU A 455 -12.88 -16.87 12.75
N ILE A 456 -13.12 -17.68 11.72
CA ILE A 456 -13.89 -18.93 11.86
C ILE A 456 -13.08 -19.97 12.64
N GLU A 457 -11.82 -20.15 12.24
CA GLU A 457 -10.98 -21.25 12.74
C GLU A 457 -10.35 -20.93 14.10
N PHE A 458 -10.04 -19.65 14.38
CA PHE A 458 -9.29 -19.28 15.57
C PHE A 458 -9.93 -18.14 16.38
N ASN A 459 -9.69 -18.20 17.68
CA ASN A 459 -9.74 -17.03 18.57
C ASN A 459 -8.33 -16.48 18.70
N VAL A 460 -8.10 -15.29 18.14
CA VAL A 460 -6.77 -14.67 18.16
C VAL A 460 -6.61 -13.82 19.42
N LYS A 461 -5.55 -14.09 20.19
CA LYS A 461 -5.22 -13.37 21.42
C LYS A 461 -3.83 -12.77 21.36
N PRO A 462 -3.57 -11.68 22.10
CA PRO A 462 -2.22 -11.15 22.21
C PRO A 462 -1.30 -12.17 22.91
N ASN A 463 -0.02 -12.15 22.58
CA ASN A 463 0.97 -12.89 23.37
C ASN A 463 1.03 -12.27 24.77
N PRO A 464 0.84 -13.05 25.87
CA PRO A 464 0.91 -12.52 27.24
C PRO A 464 2.24 -11.83 27.56
N ASP A 465 3.34 -12.37 27.03
CA ASP A 465 4.70 -11.84 27.20
C ASP A 465 5.10 -10.86 26.07
N GLY A 466 4.14 -10.50 25.21
CA GLY A 466 4.37 -9.67 24.04
C GLY A 466 4.51 -8.20 24.39
N ILE A 467 5.43 -7.52 23.70
CA ILE A 467 5.60 -6.07 23.78
C ILE A 467 4.58 -5.36 22.90
N SER A 468 4.27 -4.10 23.26
CA SER A 468 3.51 -3.23 22.36
C SER A 468 4.34 -2.91 21.12
N VAL A 469 3.78 -3.19 19.95
CA VAL A 469 4.44 -2.98 18.67
C VAL A 469 4.07 -1.60 18.12
N LYS A 470 5.08 -0.85 17.68
CA LYS A 470 4.91 0.47 17.07
C LYS A 470 5.14 0.40 15.55
N PRO A 471 4.54 1.31 14.78
CA PRO A 471 4.86 1.43 13.38
C PRO A 471 6.26 2.04 13.17
N MET A 472 6.94 1.58 12.13
CA MET A 472 8.24 2.10 11.68
C MET A 472 8.19 2.34 10.18
N THR A 473 8.82 3.41 9.70
CA THR A 473 8.98 3.66 8.26
C THR A 473 10.28 3.04 7.73
N ARG A 474 10.17 2.19 6.70
CA ARG A 474 11.30 1.77 5.86
C ARG A 474 10.88 1.84 4.38
N THR A 475 10.64 3.04 3.86
CA THR A 475 9.90 3.33 2.63
C THR A 475 8.39 3.05 2.81
N LEU A 476 8.02 1.89 3.31
CA LEU A 476 6.68 1.50 3.74
C LEU A 476 6.55 1.56 5.27
N LEU A 477 5.32 1.64 5.76
CA LEU A 477 5.02 1.57 7.19
C LEU A 477 4.84 0.10 7.59
N VAL A 478 5.72 -0.38 8.44
CA VAL A 478 5.77 -1.78 8.90
C VAL A 478 5.82 -1.84 10.42
N PRO A 479 5.55 -2.98 11.06
CA PRO A 479 5.83 -3.18 12.49
C PRO A 479 7.33 -3.01 12.79
N GLU A 480 7.66 -2.27 13.86
CA GLU A 480 9.06 -2.07 14.30
C GLU A 480 9.65 -3.38 14.84
N ASN A 481 8.83 -4.19 15.49
CA ASN A 481 9.21 -5.47 16.07
C ASN A 481 8.32 -6.58 15.52
N VAL A 482 8.78 -7.81 15.70
CA VAL A 482 8.01 -9.00 15.35
C VAL A 482 6.70 -9.03 16.16
N ILE A 483 5.60 -9.30 15.46
CA ILE A 483 4.30 -9.52 16.10
C ILE A 483 4.13 -11.01 16.39
N SER A 484 3.93 -11.34 17.67
CA SER A 484 3.62 -12.69 18.13
C SER A 484 2.19 -12.74 18.69
N LEU A 485 1.41 -13.73 18.27
CA LEU A 485 0.00 -13.87 18.66
C LEU A 485 -0.34 -15.33 18.97
N GLN A 486 -1.35 -15.54 19.83
CA GLN A 486 -1.92 -16.85 20.09
C GLN A 486 -3.12 -17.10 19.16
N PHE A 487 -3.13 -18.24 18.51
CA PHE A 487 -4.22 -18.74 17.66
C PHE A 487 -4.85 -19.96 18.37
N ILE A 488 -5.94 -19.72 19.08
CA ILE A 488 -6.67 -20.77 19.82
C ILE A 488 -7.76 -21.33 18.91
N GLU A 489 -7.76 -22.65 18.67
CA GLU A 489 -8.81 -23.32 17.87
C GLU A 489 -10.20 -23.04 18.44
N ARG A 490 -11.19 -23.00 17.56
CA ARG A 490 -12.61 -22.84 17.90
C ARG A 490 -13.40 -24.12 17.63
#